data_8776b5b6d70a2b7966fdd28e6dd8c947
#
_entry.id   8776b5b6d70a2b7966fdd28e6dd8c947
#
_cell.length_a   1.000
_cell.length_b   1.000
_cell.length_c   1.000
_cell.angle_alpha   90.00
_cell.angle_beta   90.00
_cell.angle_gamma   90.00
#
_symmetry.space_group_name_H-M   'P 1'
#
loop_
_entity.id
_entity.type
_entity.pdbx_description
1 polymer ?
#
loop_
_entity_poly.entity_id
_entity_poly.type
_entity_poly.pdbx_seq_one_letter_code
_entity_poly.pdbx_strand_id
1 'polypeptide(L)'
;MRFKNMIELSDGEILLRPFTFSDRNQWRRVRAINREWLMNWEATTPKIPSDSFSHLADNSTLNMSFGRMVRSNRKEARAGRSFAFGIFKGVNLIGQINLSGVIYGALRGAHIGYWIDQSYANRGHMTSAVNMVTDFAFTELALHRIEINIRPENEPSIKVAQKCGYIFEGLRPNYLHIDGAWRDHHCYVRENSAIK
;
A
#
# COMPACT_ATOMS: atom_id res chain seq x y z
N MET A 1 -9.87 -17.93 8.42
CA MET A 1 -9.33 -18.49 7.15
C MET A 1 -7.81 -18.32 7.16
N ARG A 2 -7.01 -19.36 6.92
CA ARG A 2 -5.54 -19.19 6.82
C ARG A 2 -5.17 -19.26 5.34
N PHE A 3 -4.65 -18.16 4.79
CA PHE A 3 -4.08 -18.17 3.45
C PHE A 3 -2.81 -19.02 3.42
N LYS A 4 -2.93 -20.26 2.95
CA LYS A 4 -1.82 -21.22 2.89
C LYS A 4 -0.87 -20.96 1.71
N ASN A 5 -1.38 -20.41 0.61
CA ASN A 5 -0.63 -20.16 -0.62
C ASN A 5 -0.25 -18.67 -0.75
N MET A 6 0.82 -18.38 -1.45
CA MET A 6 1.15 -17.03 -1.87
C MET A 6 0.11 -16.57 -2.90
N ILE A 7 -0.52 -15.43 -2.63
CA ILE A 7 -1.52 -14.84 -3.52
C ILE A 7 -0.77 -14.09 -4.62
N GLU A 8 -1.09 -14.39 -5.86
CA GLU A 8 -0.60 -13.67 -7.04
C GLU A 8 -1.80 -13.17 -7.84
N LEU A 9 -1.73 -11.92 -8.33
CA LEU A 9 -2.77 -11.29 -9.13
C LEU A 9 -2.12 -10.81 -10.44
N SER A 10 -2.78 -10.99 -11.58
CA SER A 10 -2.24 -10.57 -12.88
C SER A 10 -3.37 -10.16 -13.83
N ASP A 11 -3.09 -9.15 -14.64
CA ASP A 11 -3.93 -8.72 -15.77
C ASP A 11 -3.33 -9.12 -17.14
N GLY A 12 -2.22 -9.88 -17.13
CA GLY A 12 -1.47 -10.26 -18.32
C GLY A 12 -0.34 -9.28 -18.68
N GLU A 13 -0.39 -8.02 -18.24
CA GLU A 13 0.66 -7.02 -18.46
C GLU A 13 1.58 -6.88 -17.25
N ILE A 14 1.01 -6.87 -16.04
CA ILE A 14 1.75 -6.83 -14.78
C ILE A 14 1.37 -7.99 -13.88
N LEU A 15 2.31 -8.37 -13.01
CA LEU A 15 2.14 -9.38 -11.98
C LEU A 15 2.29 -8.73 -10.61
N LEU A 16 1.32 -8.91 -9.73
CA LEU A 16 1.38 -8.59 -8.32
C LEU A 16 1.67 -9.86 -7.53
N ARG A 17 2.80 -9.93 -6.88
CA ARG A 17 3.16 -11.06 -6.01
C ARG A 17 3.86 -10.62 -4.73
N PRO A 18 3.77 -11.38 -3.65
CA PRO A 18 4.55 -11.12 -2.45
C PRO A 18 6.04 -11.13 -2.74
N PHE A 19 6.78 -10.27 -2.02
CA PHE A 19 8.24 -10.26 -2.10
C PHE A 19 8.83 -11.57 -1.56
N THR A 20 9.92 -12.00 -2.22
CA THR A 20 10.79 -13.07 -1.78
C THR A 20 12.16 -12.50 -1.37
N PHE A 21 13.01 -13.30 -0.72
CA PHE A 21 14.34 -12.84 -0.32
C PHE A 21 15.25 -12.51 -1.52
N SER A 22 15.01 -13.13 -2.67
CA SER A 22 15.75 -12.87 -3.93
C SER A 22 15.48 -11.50 -4.53
N ASP A 23 14.34 -10.87 -4.19
CA ASP A 23 13.97 -9.54 -4.72
C ASP A 23 14.77 -8.40 -4.06
N ARG A 24 15.56 -8.68 -3.01
CA ARG A 24 16.28 -7.68 -2.19
C ARG A 24 17.09 -6.69 -3.02
N ASN A 25 17.91 -7.18 -3.94
CA ASN A 25 18.80 -6.32 -4.70
C ASN A 25 18.03 -5.41 -5.67
N GLN A 26 17.01 -5.97 -6.31
CA GLN A 26 16.15 -5.23 -7.22
C GLN A 26 15.34 -4.17 -6.45
N TRP A 27 14.72 -4.53 -5.31
CA TRP A 27 13.99 -3.60 -4.47
C TRP A 27 14.87 -2.43 -4.00
N ARG A 28 16.09 -2.72 -3.51
CA ARG A 28 17.02 -1.67 -3.07
C ARG A 28 17.40 -0.73 -4.21
N ARG A 29 17.70 -1.29 -5.38
CA ARG A 29 18.07 -0.50 -6.55
C ARG A 29 16.94 0.43 -6.98
N VAL A 30 15.73 -0.09 -7.14
CA VAL A 30 14.57 0.70 -7.57
C VAL A 30 14.26 1.80 -6.55
N ARG A 31 14.30 1.48 -5.25
CA ARG A 31 14.10 2.48 -4.20
C ARG A 31 15.18 3.57 -4.20
N ALA A 32 16.43 3.21 -4.41
CA ALA A 32 17.53 4.17 -4.45
C ALA A 32 17.42 5.14 -5.64
N ILE A 33 17.13 4.62 -6.84
CA ILE A 33 16.96 5.43 -8.06
C ILE A 33 15.77 6.41 -7.91
N ASN A 34 14.71 6.00 -7.24
CA ASN A 34 13.47 6.78 -7.09
C ASN A 34 13.42 7.57 -5.77
N ARG A 35 14.52 7.74 -5.05
CA ARG A 35 14.51 8.37 -3.72
C ARG A 35 13.90 9.77 -3.76
N GLU A 36 14.35 10.64 -4.65
CA GLU A 36 13.86 12.02 -4.78
C GLU A 36 12.39 12.06 -5.24
N TRP A 37 12.03 11.17 -6.17
CA TRP A 37 10.65 11.02 -6.66
C TRP A 37 9.66 10.61 -5.56
N LEU A 38 10.09 9.77 -4.61
CA LEU A 38 9.22 9.17 -3.61
C LEU A 38 9.22 9.92 -2.28
N MET A 39 10.31 10.64 -1.92
CA MET A 39 10.50 11.17 -0.57
C MET A 39 9.36 12.08 -0.10
N ASN A 40 8.78 12.88 -1.00
CA ASN A 40 7.69 13.78 -0.67
C ASN A 40 6.38 13.06 -0.29
N TRP A 41 6.30 11.76 -0.58
CA TRP A 41 5.11 10.93 -0.39
C TRP A 41 5.31 9.80 0.63
N GLU A 42 6.52 9.68 1.17
CA GLU A 42 6.85 8.60 2.09
C GLU A 42 6.47 8.91 3.52
N ALA A 43 5.82 7.91 4.14
CA ALA A 43 5.57 7.95 5.57
C ALA A 43 6.90 7.99 6.33
N THR A 44 6.97 8.84 7.33
CA THR A 44 8.10 8.96 8.25
C THR A 44 7.62 8.77 9.68
N THR A 45 8.53 8.38 10.59
CA THR A 45 8.20 8.24 12.00
C THR A 45 8.40 9.58 12.70
N PRO A 46 7.38 10.13 13.39
CA PRO A 46 7.56 11.33 14.20
C PRO A 46 8.54 11.07 15.34
N LYS A 47 9.26 12.10 15.74
CA LYS A 47 10.08 12.05 16.98
C LYS A 47 9.14 12.00 18.18
N ILE A 48 9.26 10.96 18.98
CA ILE A 48 8.49 10.78 20.23
C ILE A 48 9.37 11.21 21.39
N PRO A 49 8.86 11.96 22.40
CA PRO A 49 9.60 12.28 23.61
C PRO A 49 10.11 11.01 24.32
N SER A 50 11.32 11.07 24.89
CA SER A 50 12.04 9.92 25.47
C SER A 50 11.36 9.26 26.66
N ASP A 51 10.49 9.99 27.34
CA ASP A 51 9.70 9.57 28.52
C ASP A 51 8.36 8.90 28.16
N SER A 52 8.02 8.85 26.88
CA SER A 52 6.86 8.15 26.37
C SER A 52 7.16 6.64 26.28
N PHE A 53 6.12 5.80 26.16
CA PHE A 53 6.26 4.36 25.88
C PHE A 53 6.93 4.10 24.50
N SER A 54 8.08 4.72 24.27
CA SER A 54 8.83 4.72 23.01
C SER A 54 9.21 3.32 22.53
N HIS A 55 9.37 2.36 23.47
CA HIS A 55 9.59 0.95 23.17
C HIS A 55 8.41 0.29 22.40
N LEU A 56 7.20 0.87 22.47
CA LEU A 56 6.05 0.40 21.70
C LEU A 56 6.02 1.01 20.29
N ALA A 57 6.71 2.14 20.07
CA ALA A 57 6.75 2.86 18.80
C ALA A 57 7.73 2.25 17.78
N ASP A 58 8.64 1.39 18.22
CA ASP A 58 9.73 0.84 17.40
C ASP A 58 9.28 -0.31 16.46
N ASN A 59 7.98 -0.62 16.43
CA ASN A 59 7.38 -1.59 15.52
C ASN A 59 7.06 -1.02 14.14
N SER A 60 7.55 0.21 13.81
CA SER A 60 7.33 0.77 12.49
C SER A 60 8.06 -0.05 11.42
N THR A 61 7.33 -0.44 10.38
CA THR A 61 7.89 -1.14 9.20
C THR A 61 8.89 -0.27 8.44
N LEU A 62 8.94 1.04 8.75
CA LEU A 62 9.71 2.06 8.04
C LEU A 62 11.23 1.85 8.12
N ASN A 63 11.74 1.32 9.25
CA ASN A 63 13.16 1.08 9.49
C ASN A 63 13.55 -0.40 9.42
N MET A 64 12.67 -1.27 8.92
CA MET A 64 12.94 -2.70 8.85
C MET A 64 13.95 -3.05 7.75
N SER A 65 14.86 -3.99 8.04
CA SER A 65 15.64 -4.63 6.96
C SER A 65 14.71 -5.37 6.00
N PHE A 66 15.07 -5.44 4.70
CA PHE A 66 14.25 -6.11 3.68
C PHE A 66 13.84 -7.54 4.08
N GLY A 67 14.77 -8.32 4.65
CA GLY A 67 14.45 -9.68 5.09
C GLY A 67 13.44 -9.73 6.24
N ARG A 68 13.48 -8.77 7.16
CA ARG A 68 12.49 -8.65 8.23
C ARG A 68 11.14 -8.23 7.68
N MET A 69 11.12 -7.28 6.73
CA MET A 69 9.91 -6.87 6.00
C MET A 69 9.23 -8.07 5.31
N VAL A 70 9.98 -8.89 4.57
CA VAL A 70 9.43 -10.08 3.89
C VAL A 70 8.80 -11.06 4.89
N ARG A 71 9.47 -11.32 6.03
CA ARG A 71 8.92 -12.21 7.08
C ARG A 71 7.66 -11.63 7.71
N SER A 72 7.67 -10.33 8.02
CA SER A 72 6.52 -9.62 8.59
C SER A 72 5.33 -9.67 7.63
N ASN A 73 5.52 -9.30 6.35
CA ASN A 73 4.46 -9.33 5.34
C ASN A 73 3.84 -10.74 5.21
N ARG A 74 4.67 -11.79 5.22
CA ARG A 74 4.15 -13.18 5.19
C ARG A 74 3.33 -13.53 6.44
N LYS A 75 3.75 -13.07 7.61
CA LYS A 75 3.01 -13.28 8.87
C LYS A 75 1.66 -12.56 8.83
N GLU A 76 1.65 -11.29 8.41
CA GLU A 76 0.43 -10.48 8.34
C GLU A 76 -0.56 -11.02 7.28
N ALA A 77 -0.08 -11.43 6.11
CA ALA A 77 -0.91 -12.04 5.08
C ALA A 77 -1.55 -13.36 5.54
N ARG A 78 -0.78 -14.25 6.21
CA ARG A 78 -1.34 -15.49 6.79
C ARG A 78 -2.41 -15.23 7.85
N ALA A 79 -2.29 -14.11 8.55
CA ALA A 79 -3.27 -13.68 9.56
C ALA A 79 -4.44 -12.90 8.97
N GLY A 80 -4.44 -12.61 7.65
CA GLY A 80 -5.48 -11.85 6.98
C GLY A 80 -5.52 -10.36 7.35
N ARG A 81 -4.42 -9.79 7.87
CA ARG A 81 -4.40 -8.41 8.37
C ARG A 81 -3.75 -7.41 7.40
N SER A 82 -2.87 -7.88 6.54
CA SER A 82 -2.23 -7.03 5.53
C SER A 82 -1.66 -7.88 4.39
N PHE A 83 -1.73 -7.36 3.17
CA PHE A 83 -1.23 -8.03 1.97
C PHE A 83 -0.33 -7.04 1.20
N ALA A 84 0.95 -7.36 1.09
CA ALA A 84 1.95 -6.54 0.41
C ALA A 84 2.44 -7.23 -0.84
N PHE A 85 2.35 -6.55 -1.98
CA PHE A 85 2.74 -7.06 -3.29
C PHE A 85 3.80 -6.15 -3.92
N GLY A 86 4.86 -6.76 -4.48
CA GLY A 86 5.66 -6.12 -5.50
C GLY A 86 4.89 -6.12 -6.82
N ILE A 87 5.00 -5.04 -7.57
CA ILE A 87 4.44 -4.90 -8.92
C ILE A 87 5.56 -5.21 -9.90
N PHE A 88 5.37 -6.24 -10.75
CA PHE A 88 6.37 -6.69 -11.70
C PHE A 88 5.86 -6.54 -13.14
N LYS A 89 6.71 -6.04 -14.04
CA LYS A 89 6.51 -6.10 -15.49
C LYS A 89 7.57 -7.01 -16.09
N GLY A 90 7.14 -8.20 -16.48
CA GLY A 90 8.09 -9.29 -16.75
C GLY A 90 8.92 -9.61 -15.50
N VAL A 91 10.24 -9.54 -15.61
CA VAL A 91 11.16 -9.79 -14.50
C VAL A 91 11.48 -8.53 -13.66
N ASN A 92 11.04 -7.36 -14.11
CA ASN A 92 11.41 -6.09 -13.51
C ASN A 92 10.42 -5.68 -12.42
N LEU A 93 10.92 -5.42 -11.21
CA LEU A 93 10.16 -4.73 -10.17
C LEU A 93 9.97 -3.27 -10.57
N ILE A 94 8.72 -2.84 -10.67
CA ILE A 94 8.36 -1.47 -11.05
C ILE A 94 7.63 -0.69 -9.97
N GLY A 95 7.27 -1.34 -8.85
CA GLY A 95 6.55 -0.67 -7.76
C GLY A 95 6.14 -1.63 -6.66
N GLN A 96 5.33 -1.11 -5.76
CA GLN A 96 4.75 -1.88 -4.66
C GLN A 96 3.35 -1.38 -4.36
N ILE A 97 2.45 -2.27 -3.98
CA ILE A 97 1.11 -1.97 -3.51
C ILE A 97 0.80 -2.80 -2.27
N ASN A 98 0.18 -2.18 -1.28
CA ASN A 98 -0.18 -2.81 -0.01
C ASN A 98 -1.66 -2.61 0.25
N LEU A 99 -2.34 -3.68 0.62
CA LEU A 99 -3.63 -3.64 1.31
C LEU A 99 -3.35 -3.84 2.79
N SER A 100 -3.60 -2.84 3.62
CA SER A 100 -3.23 -2.84 5.04
C SER A 100 -4.37 -2.39 5.94
N GLY A 101 -4.23 -2.65 7.26
CA GLY A 101 -5.28 -2.31 8.22
C GLY A 101 -6.59 -3.06 7.95
N VAL A 102 -6.53 -4.32 7.53
CA VAL A 102 -7.73 -5.13 7.31
C VAL A 102 -8.45 -5.35 8.62
N ILE A 103 -9.66 -4.83 8.70
CA ILE A 103 -10.58 -4.95 9.85
C ILE A 103 -11.82 -5.68 9.37
N TYR A 104 -12.13 -6.78 10.05
CA TYR A 104 -13.37 -7.53 9.84
C TYR A 104 -14.47 -7.04 10.80
N GLY A 105 -15.57 -7.76 10.90
CA GLY A 105 -16.72 -7.40 11.74
C GLY A 105 -17.56 -6.30 11.10
N ALA A 106 -17.96 -5.30 11.85
CA ALA A 106 -18.90 -4.27 11.40
C ALA A 106 -18.31 -3.30 10.38
N LEU A 107 -16.98 -3.04 10.40
CA LEU A 107 -16.33 -2.15 9.43
C LEU A 107 -16.07 -2.83 8.08
N ARG A 108 -15.54 -4.06 8.10
CA ARG A 108 -15.12 -4.80 6.90
C ARG A 108 -14.32 -3.94 5.92
N GLY A 109 -13.31 -3.28 6.40
CA GLY A 109 -12.56 -2.27 5.67
C GLY A 109 -11.05 -2.48 5.68
N ALA A 110 -10.37 -1.79 4.76
CA ALA A 110 -8.92 -1.71 4.67
C ALA A 110 -8.51 -0.44 3.92
N HIS A 111 -7.20 -0.17 3.86
CA HIS A 111 -6.68 0.91 3.02
C HIS A 111 -5.57 0.41 2.10
N ILE A 112 -5.46 1.05 0.94
CA ILE A 112 -4.43 0.80 -0.07
C ILE A 112 -3.41 1.93 -0.04
N GLY A 113 -2.12 1.56 0.01
CA GLY A 113 -1.00 2.44 -0.21
C GLY A 113 -0.07 1.87 -1.28
N TYR A 114 0.55 2.73 -2.10
CA TYR A 114 1.38 2.28 -3.22
C TYR A 114 2.47 3.29 -3.60
N TRP A 115 3.44 2.80 -4.33
CA TRP A 115 4.42 3.61 -5.05
C TRP A 115 4.82 2.92 -6.37
N ILE A 116 5.28 3.71 -7.34
CA ILE A 116 5.77 3.21 -8.63
C ILE A 116 7.09 3.90 -9.01
N ASP A 117 7.95 3.18 -9.70
CA ASP A 117 9.13 3.72 -10.35
C ASP A 117 8.73 4.82 -11.34
N GLN A 118 9.36 5.99 -11.26
CA GLN A 118 9.08 7.15 -12.10
C GLN A 118 9.10 6.81 -13.58
N SER A 119 10.01 5.95 -14.02
CA SER A 119 10.13 5.52 -15.42
C SER A 119 8.93 4.70 -15.92
N TYR A 120 8.11 4.17 -15.02
CA TYR A 120 6.87 3.43 -15.32
C TYR A 120 5.60 4.20 -14.94
N ALA A 121 5.73 5.44 -14.45
CA ALA A 121 4.58 6.28 -14.11
C ALA A 121 3.79 6.68 -15.38
N ASN A 122 2.51 7.04 -15.18
CA ASN A 122 1.59 7.51 -16.23
C ASN A 122 1.32 6.52 -17.38
N ARG A 123 1.59 5.22 -17.18
CA ARG A 123 1.36 4.15 -18.17
C ARG A 123 0.17 3.23 -17.83
N GLY A 124 -0.63 3.57 -16.83
CA GLY A 124 -1.78 2.76 -16.41
C GLY A 124 -1.47 1.64 -15.42
N HIS A 125 -0.20 1.23 -15.26
CA HIS A 125 0.16 0.09 -14.41
C HIS A 125 -0.33 0.21 -12.96
N MET A 126 -0.27 1.41 -12.35
CA MET A 126 -0.79 1.60 -10.99
C MET A 126 -2.31 1.52 -10.93
N THR A 127 -3.01 2.03 -11.93
CA THR A 127 -4.48 1.90 -12.05
C THR A 127 -4.87 0.42 -12.12
N SER A 128 -4.16 -0.38 -12.93
CA SER A 128 -4.39 -1.82 -12.99
C SER A 128 -4.11 -2.50 -11.66
N ALA A 129 -2.98 -2.19 -11.00
CA ALA A 129 -2.62 -2.75 -9.70
C ALA A 129 -3.67 -2.44 -8.62
N VAL A 130 -4.16 -1.19 -8.57
CA VAL A 130 -5.21 -0.79 -7.60
C VAL A 130 -6.51 -1.54 -7.84
N ASN A 131 -6.94 -1.69 -9.10
CA ASN A 131 -8.14 -2.46 -9.43
C ASN A 131 -7.99 -3.92 -9.00
N MET A 132 -6.89 -4.60 -9.34
CA MET A 132 -6.66 -5.99 -8.95
C MET A 132 -6.68 -6.19 -7.43
N VAL A 133 -6.06 -5.29 -6.66
CA VAL A 133 -6.06 -5.38 -5.20
C VAL A 133 -7.43 -5.06 -4.60
N THR A 134 -8.17 -4.12 -5.20
CA THR A 134 -9.54 -3.81 -4.78
C THR A 134 -10.48 -4.99 -5.04
N ASP A 135 -10.40 -5.59 -6.23
CA ASP A 135 -11.20 -6.76 -6.57
C ASP A 135 -10.87 -7.94 -5.65
N PHE A 136 -9.58 -8.22 -5.38
CA PHE A 136 -9.16 -9.20 -4.38
C PHE A 136 -9.75 -8.91 -2.99
N ALA A 137 -9.73 -7.66 -2.56
CA ALA A 137 -10.28 -7.27 -1.27
C ALA A 137 -11.80 -7.49 -1.18
N PHE A 138 -12.52 -7.24 -2.27
CA PHE A 138 -13.97 -7.40 -2.32
C PHE A 138 -14.41 -8.86 -2.50
N THR A 139 -13.73 -9.63 -3.34
CA THR A 139 -14.13 -10.99 -3.68
C THR A 139 -13.58 -12.03 -2.69
N GLU A 140 -12.28 -11.97 -2.39
CA GLU A 140 -11.63 -13.00 -1.57
C GLU A 140 -11.69 -12.71 -0.07
N LEU A 141 -11.61 -11.43 0.32
CA LEU A 141 -11.68 -11.02 1.73
C LEU A 141 -13.09 -10.61 2.16
N ALA A 142 -14.01 -10.48 1.21
CA ALA A 142 -15.37 -9.98 1.42
C ALA A 142 -15.37 -8.66 2.23
N LEU A 143 -14.48 -7.73 1.89
CA LEU A 143 -14.47 -6.41 2.50
C LEU A 143 -15.55 -5.55 1.87
N HIS A 144 -16.10 -4.63 2.66
CA HIS A 144 -17.12 -3.69 2.24
C HIS A 144 -16.52 -2.37 1.73
N ARG A 145 -15.43 -1.91 2.36
CA ARG A 145 -14.91 -0.56 2.15
C ARG A 145 -13.39 -0.57 1.99
N ILE A 146 -12.89 0.07 0.92
CA ILE A 146 -11.46 0.30 0.71
C ILE A 146 -11.20 1.79 0.61
N GLU A 147 -10.18 2.25 1.33
CA GLU A 147 -9.75 3.65 1.35
C GLU A 147 -8.39 3.82 0.68
N ILE A 148 -8.21 4.96 0.01
CA ILE A 148 -6.91 5.48 -0.42
C ILE A 148 -6.78 6.89 0.14
N ASN A 149 -5.79 7.09 1.01
CA ASN A 149 -5.54 8.39 1.62
C ASN A 149 -4.37 9.07 0.90
N ILE A 150 -4.62 10.20 0.26
CA ILE A 150 -3.71 10.85 -0.70
C ILE A 150 -3.50 12.29 -0.27
N ARG A 151 -2.25 12.75 -0.21
CA ARG A 151 -1.98 14.18 0.00
C ARG A 151 -2.62 15.02 -1.11
N PRO A 152 -3.24 16.17 -0.79
CA PRO A 152 -3.91 17.03 -1.78
C PRO A 152 -3.03 17.41 -2.97
N GLU A 153 -1.70 17.51 -2.76
CA GLU A 153 -0.75 17.89 -3.80
C GLU A 153 -0.34 16.73 -4.72
N ASN A 154 -0.71 15.48 -4.39
CA ASN A 154 -0.35 14.29 -5.17
C ASN A 154 -1.37 14.03 -6.29
N GLU A 155 -1.45 14.95 -7.24
CA GLU A 155 -2.38 14.85 -8.37
C GLU A 155 -2.29 13.51 -9.16
N PRO A 156 -1.07 12.94 -9.40
CA PRO A 156 -0.99 11.64 -10.07
C PRO A 156 -1.73 10.52 -9.32
N SER A 157 -1.58 10.46 -7.99
CA SER A 157 -2.29 9.46 -7.17
C SER A 157 -3.79 9.72 -7.11
N ILE A 158 -4.22 10.98 -7.08
CA ILE A 158 -5.64 11.35 -7.16
C ILE A 158 -6.25 10.84 -8.46
N LYS A 159 -5.57 11.04 -9.59
CA LYS A 159 -6.03 10.54 -10.90
C LYS A 159 -6.12 9.00 -10.94
N VAL A 160 -5.21 8.29 -10.26
CA VAL A 160 -5.29 6.83 -10.14
C VAL A 160 -6.54 6.43 -9.35
N ALA A 161 -6.77 7.02 -8.17
CA ALA A 161 -7.94 6.72 -7.36
C ALA A 161 -9.26 6.95 -8.12
N GLN A 162 -9.39 8.11 -8.78
CA GLN A 162 -10.56 8.45 -9.59
C GLN A 162 -10.80 7.47 -10.75
N LYS A 163 -9.74 7.09 -11.49
CA LYS A 163 -9.82 6.10 -12.58
C LYS A 163 -10.24 4.71 -12.10
N CYS A 164 -9.95 4.38 -10.84
CA CYS A 164 -10.36 3.13 -10.20
C CYS A 164 -11.76 3.20 -9.56
N GLY A 165 -12.51 4.29 -9.79
CA GLY A 165 -13.86 4.46 -9.26
C GLY A 165 -13.94 4.79 -7.78
N TYR A 166 -12.84 5.29 -7.20
CA TYR A 166 -12.86 5.81 -5.84
C TYR A 166 -13.44 7.23 -5.81
N ILE A 167 -14.30 7.49 -4.85
CA ILE A 167 -15.01 8.76 -4.67
C ILE A 167 -14.36 9.53 -3.52
N PHE A 168 -14.15 10.82 -3.70
CA PHE A 168 -13.68 11.71 -2.64
C PHE A 168 -14.75 11.81 -1.54
N GLU A 169 -14.37 11.48 -0.31
CA GLU A 169 -15.27 11.49 0.83
C GLU A 169 -15.03 12.71 1.75
N GLY A 170 -13.77 13.16 1.84
CA GLY A 170 -13.45 14.29 2.71
C GLY A 170 -11.96 14.49 2.95
N LEU A 171 -11.65 15.56 3.69
CA LEU A 171 -10.31 15.90 4.13
C LEU A 171 -10.06 15.33 5.54
N ARG A 172 -8.89 14.76 5.74
CA ARG A 172 -8.36 14.35 7.06
C ARG A 172 -7.18 15.25 7.42
N PRO A 173 -7.38 16.29 8.23
CA PRO A 173 -6.30 17.19 8.62
C PRO A 173 -5.25 16.48 9.49
N ASN A 174 -3.96 16.78 9.25
CA ASN A 174 -2.83 16.24 10.03
C ASN A 174 -2.87 14.71 10.20
N TYR A 175 -3.25 13.98 9.17
CA TYR A 175 -3.60 12.56 9.26
C TYR A 175 -2.39 11.63 9.33
N LEU A 176 -1.40 11.83 8.48
CA LEU A 176 -0.19 10.98 8.44
C LEU A 176 1.07 11.84 8.51
N HIS A 177 2.09 11.28 9.15
CA HIS A 177 3.42 11.89 9.18
C HIS A 177 4.16 11.52 7.90
N ILE A 178 4.32 12.49 6.99
CA ILE A 178 4.93 12.34 5.67
C ILE A 178 6.03 13.37 5.53
N ASP A 179 7.21 12.94 5.07
CA ASP A 179 8.35 13.82 4.83
C ASP A 179 8.61 14.77 6.03
N GLY A 180 8.71 14.17 7.21
CA GLY A 180 9.07 14.87 8.45
C GLY A 180 7.98 15.75 9.09
N ALA A 181 6.74 15.76 8.60
CA ALA A 181 5.65 16.52 9.18
C ALA A 181 4.29 15.82 9.08
N TRP A 182 3.37 16.18 9.97
CA TRP A 182 1.96 15.80 9.83
C TRP A 182 1.35 16.49 8.64
N ARG A 183 0.69 15.72 7.78
CA ARG A 183 0.12 16.20 6.51
C ARG A 183 -1.35 15.86 6.38
N ASP A 184 -2.07 16.75 5.74
CA ASP A 184 -3.45 16.54 5.35
C ASP A 184 -3.55 15.49 4.25
N HIS A 185 -4.65 14.73 4.27
CA HIS A 185 -4.95 13.74 3.24
C HIS A 185 -6.40 13.84 2.79
N HIS A 186 -6.62 13.78 1.49
CA HIS A 186 -7.91 13.49 0.90
C HIS A 186 -8.19 11.98 1.08
N CYS A 187 -9.36 11.66 1.64
CA CYS A 187 -9.84 10.29 1.71
C CYS A 187 -10.66 9.97 0.46
N TYR A 188 -10.22 8.98 -0.30
CA TYR A 188 -10.95 8.41 -1.43
C TYR A 188 -11.45 7.02 -1.05
N VAL A 189 -12.70 6.71 -1.37
CA VAL A 189 -13.38 5.48 -0.93
C VAL A 189 -14.02 4.76 -2.10
N ARG A 190 -13.92 3.44 -2.09
CA ARG A 190 -14.72 2.56 -2.95
C ARG A 190 -15.40 1.51 -2.09
N GLU A 191 -16.70 1.34 -2.29
CA GLU A 191 -17.52 0.38 -1.57
C GLU A 191 -17.91 -0.81 -2.43
N ASN A 192 -18.06 -1.96 -1.77
CA ASN A 192 -18.54 -3.19 -2.39
C ASN A 192 -20.05 -3.24 -2.33
N SER A 193 -20.71 -2.94 -3.43
CA SER A 193 -22.18 -2.95 -3.53
C SER A 193 -22.80 -4.35 -3.38
N ALA A 194 -22.01 -5.42 -3.48
CA ALA A 194 -22.50 -6.80 -3.29
C ALA A 194 -22.68 -7.17 -1.81
N ILE A 195 -22.10 -6.40 -0.88
CA ILE A 195 -22.22 -6.60 0.56
C ILE A 195 -23.21 -5.57 1.10
N LYS A 196 -24.37 -6.04 1.58
CA LYS A 196 -25.43 -5.23 2.19
C LYS A 196 -25.46 -5.44 3.69
#